data_c67b40817575c2ac53b9ebb74be09393
#
_entry.id   c67b40817575c2ac53b9ebb74be09393
#
_cell.length_a   1.000
_cell.length_b   1.000
_cell.length_c   1.000
_cell.angle_alpha   90.00
_cell.angle_beta   90.00
_cell.angle_gamma   90.00
#
_symmetry.space_group_name_H-M   'P 1'
#
loop_
_entity.id
_entity.type
_entity.pdbx_description
1 polymer ?
#
loop_
_entity_poly.entity_id
_entity_poly.type
_entity_poly.pdbx_seq_one_letter_code
_entity_poly.pdbx_strand_id
1 'polypeptide(L)'
;MTAARIDRETLFRQVWDAPLHEVAKSLGMTAGGAAKLCDRLQVPRPNRNYWRLSTAERRDARPAYLPSLKLPEAPGGEAAPANGPAGRRRLPIEARRAQMLGIAGRICLEEGIDEVSLNRVAREAGISEAQAHNCFARRIDMLSALARREIDEYERSRRGVVLRGRDRNTQIVMSTVNYLSEAGRRGALLQTLLLEPEVREIMREEFERTRISVSKPIVQAMASSYGMSEEEAFGSNWIVTAISLRAGSLVSAGRLTTENAIRLCLPMVMGSIRSHAKAYPRSRDT
;
A
#
# COMPACT_ATOMS: atom_id res chain seq x y z
N MET A 1 -33.27 6.29 25.32
CA MET A 1 -33.29 5.23 24.29
C MET A 1 -31.87 4.72 24.18
N THR A 2 -31.65 3.49 24.64
CA THR A 2 -30.33 2.84 24.78
C THR A 2 -29.79 2.54 23.36
N ALA A 3 -28.64 3.10 23.00
CA ALA A 3 -27.99 2.78 21.75
C ALA A 3 -27.68 1.27 21.73
N ALA A 4 -28.36 0.52 20.89
CA ALA A 4 -28.12 -0.90 20.71
C ALA A 4 -26.62 -1.08 20.35
N ARG A 5 -25.90 -1.86 21.13
CA ARG A 5 -24.52 -2.24 20.84
C ARG A 5 -24.55 -3.12 19.57
N ILE A 6 -24.29 -2.50 18.41
CA ILE A 6 -24.16 -3.24 17.17
C ILE A 6 -22.87 -4.08 17.24
N ASP A 7 -22.98 -5.36 16.94
CA ASP A 7 -21.84 -6.25 16.85
C ASP A 7 -21.13 -6.10 15.49
N ARG A 8 -19.89 -6.60 15.42
CA ARG A 8 -19.02 -6.47 14.25
C ARG A 8 -19.59 -7.15 13.01
N GLU A 9 -20.23 -8.30 13.17
CA GLU A 9 -20.78 -9.06 12.03
C GLU A 9 -22.00 -8.33 11.44
N THR A 10 -22.90 -7.86 12.28
CA THR A 10 -24.07 -7.09 11.86
C THR A 10 -23.64 -5.80 11.13
N LEU A 11 -22.65 -5.08 11.68
CA LEU A 11 -22.10 -3.89 11.01
C LEU A 11 -21.46 -4.23 9.68
N PHE A 12 -20.68 -5.31 9.61
CA PHE A 12 -20.08 -5.79 8.35
C PHE A 12 -21.13 -6.04 7.29
N ARG A 13 -22.19 -6.77 7.63
CA ARG A 13 -23.29 -7.04 6.69
C ARG A 13 -23.92 -5.74 6.20
N GLN A 14 -24.27 -4.83 7.10
CA GLN A 14 -24.92 -3.56 6.76
C GLN A 14 -24.10 -2.69 5.81
N VAL A 15 -22.79 -2.53 6.07
CA VAL A 15 -21.94 -1.65 5.23
C VAL A 15 -21.61 -2.24 3.86
N TRP A 16 -21.82 -3.55 3.65
CA TRP A 16 -21.67 -4.20 2.35
C TRP A 16 -23.01 -4.37 1.61
N ASP A 17 -24.13 -4.17 2.29
CA ASP A 17 -25.49 -4.24 1.72
C ASP A 17 -26.04 -2.86 1.35
N ALA A 18 -25.61 -1.78 2.04
CA ALA A 18 -26.08 -0.41 1.80
C ALA A 18 -24.94 0.61 1.90
N PRO A 19 -25.02 1.75 1.18
CA PRO A 19 -24.07 2.85 1.29
C PRO A 19 -23.94 3.36 2.73
N LEU A 20 -22.73 3.76 3.13
CA LEU A 20 -22.40 4.10 4.51
C LEU A 20 -23.31 5.21 5.10
N HIS A 21 -23.79 6.15 4.28
CA HIS A 21 -24.69 7.21 4.74
C HIS A 21 -26.08 6.68 5.10
N GLU A 22 -26.56 5.65 4.44
CA GLU A 22 -27.83 4.98 4.76
C GLU A 22 -27.68 4.14 6.04
N VAL A 23 -26.59 3.40 6.17
CA VAL A 23 -26.25 2.68 7.41
C VAL A 23 -26.13 3.63 8.59
N ALA A 24 -25.47 4.78 8.41
CA ALA A 24 -25.38 5.81 9.44
C ALA A 24 -26.76 6.32 9.87
N LYS A 25 -27.65 6.56 8.92
CA LYS A 25 -29.03 6.99 9.18
C LYS A 25 -29.81 5.94 9.98
N SER A 26 -29.70 4.65 9.62
CA SER A 26 -30.36 3.57 10.35
C SER A 26 -29.83 3.40 11.77
N LEU A 27 -28.58 3.76 12.03
CA LEU A 27 -27.94 3.72 13.34
C LEU A 27 -28.10 5.02 14.15
N GLY A 28 -28.83 6.01 13.63
CA GLY A 28 -29.06 7.28 14.30
C GLY A 28 -27.79 8.14 14.46
N MET A 29 -26.81 8.02 13.54
CA MET A 29 -25.55 8.72 13.61
C MET A 29 -25.17 9.39 12.28
N THR A 30 -24.12 10.21 12.29
CA THR A 30 -23.58 10.79 11.06
C THR A 30 -22.75 9.77 10.27
N ALA A 31 -22.57 9.97 8.95
CA ALA A 31 -21.71 9.11 8.12
C ALA A 31 -20.26 9.03 8.66
N GLY A 32 -19.73 10.16 9.19
CA GLY A 32 -18.44 10.16 9.89
C GLY A 32 -18.43 9.35 11.17
N GLY A 33 -19.57 9.32 11.91
CA GLY A 33 -19.75 8.47 13.09
C GLY A 33 -19.75 6.99 12.73
N ALA A 34 -20.48 6.61 11.67
CA ALA A 34 -20.51 5.23 11.17
C ALA A 34 -19.12 4.80 10.65
N ALA A 35 -18.37 5.68 9.97
CA ALA A 35 -17.00 5.42 9.56
C ALA A 35 -16.11 5.10 10.74
N LYS A 36 -16.12 5.93 11.79
CA LYS A 36 -15.36 5.69 13.04
C LYS A 36 -15.77 4.39 13.74
N LEU A 37 -17.03 4.03 13.67
CA LEU A 37 -17.53 2.77 14.23
C LEU A 37 -16.97 1.57 13.47
N CYS A 38 -16.94 1.63 12.13
CA CYS A 38 -16.32 0.60 11.29
C CYS A 38 -14.82 0.47 11.61
N ASP A 39 -14.11 1.57 11.73
CA ASP A 39 -12.67 1.58 12.05
C ASP A 39 -12.41 0.95 13.43
N ARG A 40 -13.20 1.32 14.45
CA ARG A 40 -13.11 0.78 15.80
C ARG A 40 -13.36 -0.73 15.87
N LEU A 41 -14.34 -1.22 15.08
CA LEU A 41 -14.68 -2.64 15.02
C LEU A 41 -13.89 -3.38 13.94
N GLN A 42 -12.92 -2.72 13.29
CA GLN A 42 -12.11 -3.27 12.20
C GLN A 42 -12.98 -3.91 11.09
N VAL A 43 -14.06 -3.22 10.73
CA VAL A 43 -14.96 -3.62 9.65
C VAL A 43 -14.50 -2.93 8.37
N PRO A 44 -14.03 -3.68 7.35
CA PRO A 44 -13.67 -3.11 6.06
C PRO A 44 -14.92 -2.57 5.37
N ARG A 45 -14.76 -1.40 4.72
CA ARG A 45 -15.85 -0.71 4.02
C ARG A 45 -15.65 -0.84 2.51
N PRO A 46 -16.74 -1.00 1.73
CA PRO A 46 -16.64 -0.95 0.28
C PRO A 46 -16.23 0.45 -0.18
N ASN A 47 -15.42 0.52 -1.22
CA ASN A 47 -15.03 1.77 -1.86
C ASN A 47 -16.18 2.32 -2.74
N ARG A 48 -16.04 3.57 -3.22
CA ARG A 48 -17.07 4.22 -4.03
C ARG A 48 -17.40 3.46 -5.33
N ASN A 49 -16.42 2.77 -5.90
CA ASN A 49 -16.60 2.03 -7.15
C ASN A 49 -17.40 0.75 -6.97
N TYR A 50 -17.41 0.15 -5.78
CA TYR A 50 -18.25 -1.00 -5.45
C TYR A 50 -19.74 -0.72 -5.71
N TRP A 51 -20.21 0.48 -5.43
CA TRP A 51 -21.61 0.85 -5.60
C TRP A 51 -22.01 1.09 -7.06
N ARG A 52 -21.04 1.14 -7.99
CA ARG A 52 -21.28 1.21 -9.44
C ARG A 52 -21.38 -0.16 -10.10
N LEU A 53 -21.02 -1.21 -9.39
CA LEU A 53 -21.09 -2.58 -9.87
C LEU A 53 -22.56 -3.08 -9.89
N SER A 54 -22.86 -3.99 -10.79
CA SER A 54 -24.13 -4.72 -10.80
C SER A 54 -24.29 -5.58 -9.52
N THR A 55 -25.50 -6.03 -9.23
CA THR A 55 -25.78 -6.84 -8.04
C THR A 55 -25.00 -8.17 -8.04
N ALA A 56 -24.77 -8.77 -9.21
CA ALA A 56 -23.99 -10.00 -9.34
C ALA A 56 -22.51 -9.72 -9.01
N GLU A 57 -21.91 -8.68 -9.64
CA GLU A 57 -20.53 -8.29 -9.41
C GLU A 57 -20.27 -7.87 -7.96
N ARG A 58 -21.24 -7.21 -7.30
CA ARG A 58 -21.13 -6.87 -5.87
C ARG A 58 -21.07 -8.10 -4.98
N ARG A 59 -21.81 -9.15 -5.32
CA ARG A 59 -21.78 -10.41 -4.57
C ARG A 59 -20.41 -11.06 -4.65
N ASP A 60 -19.78 -11.05 -5.82
CA ASP A 60 -18.45 -11.63 -6.03
C ASP A 60 -17.33 -10.77 -5.45
N ALA A 61 -17.51 -9.45 -5.46
CA ALA A 61 -16.54 -8.48 -4.90
C ALA A 61 -16.63 -8.34 -3.37
N ARG A 62 -17.66 -8.90 -2.72
CA ARG A 62 -17.82 -8.85 -1.27
C ARG A 62 -16.84 -9.79 -0.59
N PRO A 63 -15.95 -9.31 0.31
CA PRO A 63 -15.05 -10.18 1.04
C PRO A 63 -15.82 -11.11 1.99
N ALA A 64 -15.29 -12.30 2.23
CA ALA A 64 -15.82 -13.19 3.26
C ALA A 64 -15.68 -12.54 4.63
N TYR A 65 -16.69 -12.67 5.48
CA TYR A 65 -16.59 -12.25 6.87
C TYR A 65 -15.60 -13.14 7.61
N LEU A 66 -14.53 -12.56 8.12
CA LEU A 66 -13.57 -13.23 8.99
C LEU A 66 -13.84 -12.80 10.44
N PRO A 67 -14.26 -13.72 11.33
CA PRO A 67 -14.29 -13.42 12.76
C PRO A 67 -12.90 -12.97 13.21
N SER A 68 -12.81 -11.87 13.96
CA SER A 68 -11.52 -11.42 14.52
C SER A 68 -10.86 -12.56 15.28
N LEU A 69 -9.68 -12.98 14.86
CA LEU A 69 -8.76 -13.64 15.78
C LEU A 69 -8.57 -12.70 16.96
N LYS A 70 -8.88 -13.15 18.18
CA LYS A 70 -8.62 -12.39 19.40
C LYS A 70 -7.14 -12.04 19.41
N LEU A 71 -6.80 -10.78 19.14
CA LEU A 71 -5.49 -10.27 19.54
C LEU A 71 -5.45 -10.34 21.08
N PRO A 72 -4.31 -10.72 21.68
CA PRO A 72 -4.17 -10.65 23.11
C PRO A 72 -4.47 -9.23 23.58
N GLU A 73 -5.32 -9.09 24.58
CA GLU A 73 -5.62 -7.82 25.24
C GLU A 73 -4.32 -7.20 25.70
N ALA A 74 -4.06 -5.99 25.29
CA ALA A 74 -3.00 -5.18 25.87
C ALA A 74 -3.26 -5.05 27.40
N PRO A 75 -2.24 -5.17 28.24
CA PRO A 75 -2.41 -5.11 29.69
C PRO A 75 -3.10 -3.81 30.08
N GLY A 76 -4.11 -3.93 30.93
CA GLY A 76 -5.00 -2.85 31.34
C GLY A 76 -4.25 -1.64 31.85
N GLY A 77 -4.39 -0.54 31.14
CA GLY A 77 -4.08 0.78 31.64
C GLY A 77 -5.30 1.32 32.40
N GLU A 78 -5.11 1.61 33.69
CA GLU A 78 -6.09 2.20 34.60
C GLU A 78 -6.78 3.43 33.94
N ALA A 79 -8.09 3.50 34.13
CA ALA A 79 -8.90 4.66 33.78
C ALA A 79 -8.41 5.88 34.59
N ALA A 80 -7.78 6.83 33.92
CA ALA A 80 -7.46 8.12 34.51
C ALA A 80 -8.75 8.98 34.58
N PRO A 81 -8.97 9.72 35.68
CA PRO A 81 -10.20 10.47 35.91
C PRO A 81 -10.34 11.64 34.93
N ALA A 82 -11.57 11.82 34.44
CA ALA A 82 -11.97 13.03 33.73
C ALA A 82 -11.93 14.21 34.71
N ASN A 83 -11.11 15.24 34.38
CA ASN A 83 -11.48 16.64 34.63
C ASN A 83 -10.31 17.59 34.34
N GLY A 84 -10.57 18.58 33.50
CA GLY A 84 -9.73 19.74 33.25
C GLY A 84 -9.54 19.97 31.74
N PRO A 85 -9.45 21.22 31.25
CA PRO A 85 -9.11 21.47 29.85
C PRO A 85 -7.70 20.98 29.63
N ALA A 86 -7.61 19.73 29.18
CA ALA A 86 -6.35 19.08 28.89
C ALA A 86 -5.63 19.91 27.80
N GLY A 87 -4.62 20.63 28.22
CA GLY A 87 -3.70 21.30 27.31
C GLY A 87 -3.32 20.27 26.25
N ARG A 88 -3.61 20.58 24.98
CA ARG A 88 -3.28 19.74 23.82
C ARG A 88 -1.83 19.31 23.96
N ARG A 89 -1.61 18.08 24.40
CA ARG A 89 -0.27 17.51 24.55
C ARG A 89 0.41 17.65 23.20
N ARG A 90 1.41 18.53 23.12
CA ARG A 90 2.14 18.78 21.88
C ARG A 90 2.77 17.46 21.46
N LEU A 91 2.23 16.85 20.41
CA LEU A 91 2.88 15.69 19.79
C LEU A 91 4.30 16.09 19.37
N PRO A 92 5.30 15.22 19.57
CA PRO A 92 6.61 15.41 18.99
C PRO A 92 6.50 15.63 17.49
N ILE A 93 7.42 16.40 16.91
CA ILE A 93 7.37 16.77 15.50
C ILE A 93 7.27 15.54 14.58
N GLU A 94 8.00 14.47 14.89
CA GLU A 94 7.98 13.23 14.11
C GLU A 94 6.63 12.52 14.16
N ALA A 95 5.99 12.48 15.32
CA ALA A 95 4.64 11.93 15.45
C ALA A 95 3.61 12.76 14.69
N ARG A 96 3.81 14.09 14.66
CA ARG A 96 2.98 14.99 13.87
C ARG A 96 3.17 14.79 12.36
N ARG A 97 4.42 14.67 11.92
CA ARG A 97 4.74 14.35 10.53
C ARG A 97 4.10 13.01 10.12
N ALA A 98 4.23 11.98 10.94
CA ALA A 98 3.62 10.68 10.68
C ALA A 98 2.09 10.76 10.59
N GLN A 99 1.43 11.53 11.46
CA GLN A 99 -0.01 11.81 11.41
C GLN A 99 -0.40 12.47 10.07
N MET A 100 0.32 13.53 9.68
CA MET A 100 0.06 14.24 8.43
C MET A 100 0.24 13.35 7.20
N LEU A 101 1.31 12.54 7.17
CA LEU A 101 1.53 11.57 6.09
C LEU A 101 0.43 10.51 6.01
N GLY A 102 -0.12 10.07 7.15
CA GLY A 102 -1.26 9.15 7.18
C GLY A 102 -2.52 9.77 6.57
N ILE A 103 -2.80 11.03 6.89
CA ILE A 103 -3.93 11.78 6.33
C ILE A 103 -3.72 12.02 4.83
N ALA A 104 -2.53 12.50 4.42
CA ALA A 104 -2.21 12.75 3.02
C ALA A 104 -2.35 11.47 2.17
N GLY A 105 -1.87 10.34 2.66
CA GLY A 105 -2.01 9.04 1.98
C GLY A 105 -3.46 8.62 1.80
N ARG A 106 -4.30 8.85 2.80
CA ARG A 106 -5.74 8.56 2.72
C ARG A 106 -6.43 9.45 1.70
N ILE A 107 -6.21 10.77 1.74
CA ILE A 107 -6.78 11.70 0.76
C ILE A 107 -6.35 11.31 -0.66
N CYS A 108 -5.07 11.00 -0.85
CA CYS A 108 -4.53 10.58 -2.14
C CYS A 108 -5.24 9.34 -2.69
N LEU A 109 -5.54 8.36 -1.85
CA LEU A 109 -6.23 7.13 -2.26
C LEU A 109 -7.74 7.32 -2.50
N GLU A 110 -8.40 8.14 -1.68
CA GLU A 110 -9.86 8.28 -1.71
C GLU A 110 -10.32 9.34 -2.72
N GLU A 111 -9.57 10.43 -2.86
CA GLU A 111 -9.98 11.60 -3.62
C GLU A 111 -9.03 11.97 -4.77
N GLY A 112 -7.79 11.48 -4.72
CA GLY A 112 -6.74 11.75 -5.71
C GLY A 112 -5.62 12.63 -5.16
N ILE A 113 -4.48 12.63 -5.86
CA ILE A 113 -3.28 13.36 -5.41
C ILE A 113 -3.45 14.89 -5.45
N ASP A 114 -4.28 15.38 -6.37
CA ASP A 114 -4.52 16.82 -6.55
C ASP A 114 -5.26 17.43 -5.34
N GLU A 115 -6.06 16.62 -4.64
CA GLU A 115 -6.79 17.04 -3.44
C GLU A 115 -5.90 17.12 -2.19
N VAL A 116 -4.66 16.67 -2.26
CA VAL A 116 -3.71 16.72 -1.16
C VAL A 116 -3.07 18.10 -1.10
N SER A 117 -3.36 18.86 -0.06
CA SER A 117 -2.71 20.15 0.25
C SER A 117 -2.34 20.23 1.73
N LEU A 118 -1.35 21.08 2.06
CA LEU A 118 -0.96 21.28 3.46
C LEU A 118 -2.14 21.79 4.31
N ASN A 119 -2.92 22.70 3.77
CA ASN A 119 -4.08 23.27 4.45
C ASN A 119 -5.19 22.22 4.69
N ARG A 120 -5.45 21.38 3.69
CA ARG A 120 -6.40 20.28 3.81
C ARG A 120 -5.95 19.29 4.89
N VAL A 121 -4.69 18.87 4.84
CA VAL A 121 -4.11 17.95 5.81
C VAL A 121 -4.06 18.54 7.20
N ALA A 122 -3.73 19.84 7.34
CA ALA A 122 -3.74 20.56 8.63
C ALA A 122 -5.14 20.56 9.26
N ARG A 123 -6.16 20.90 8.47
CA ARG A 123 -7.56 20.91 8.92
C ARG A 123 -8.00 19.53 9.41
N GLU A 124 -7.68 18.47 8.68
CA GLU A 124 -8.03 17.10 9.08
C GLU A 124 -7.22 16.60 10.27
N ALA A 125 -5.98 17.05 10.41
CA ALA A 125 -5.14 16.77 11.57
C ALA A 125 -5.53 17.55 12.82
N GLY A 126 -6.42 18.54 12.69
CA GLY A 126 -6.83 19.44 13.78
C GLY A 126 -5.70 20.34 14.28
N ILE A 127 -4.82 20.79 13.36
CA ILE A 127 -3.69 21.68 13.65
C ILE A 127 -3.79 22.97 12.83
N SER A 128 -3.05 24.00 13.26
CA SER A 128 -2.95 25.24 12.47
C SER A 128 -2.08 25.05 11.24
N GLU A 129 -2.29 25.89 10.22
CA GLU A 129 -1.46 25.92 9.01
C GLU A 129 0.03 26.16 9.35
N ALA A 130 0.32 27.05 10.30
CA ALA A 130 1.67 27.29 10.77
C ALA A 130 2.33 26.04 11.36
N GLN A 131 1.57 25.21 12.07
CA GLN A 131 2.08 23.93 12.57
C GLN A 131 2.31 22.92 11.44
N ALA A 132 1.48 22.94 10.42
CA ALA A 132 1.69 22.08 9.24
C ALA A 132 2.94 22.51 8.45
N HIS A 133 3.13 23.82 8.26
CA HIS A 133 4.34 24.36 7.60
C HIS A 133 5.61 24.09 8.41
N ASN A 134 5.55 24.02 9.74
CA ASN A 134 6.69 23.59 10.56
C ASN A 134 7.03 22.10 10.36
N CYS A 135 6.09 21.28 9.90
CA CYS A 135 6.34 19.89 9.57
C CYS A 135 6.84 19.72 8.14
N PHE A 136 6.22 20.39 7.19
CA PHE A 136 6.55 20.33 5.76
C PHE A 136 6.44 21.73 5.17
N ALA A 137 7.55 22.24 4.59
CA ALA A 137 7.57 23.58 4.03
C ALA A 137 6.59 23.72 2.83
N ARG A 138 6.51 22.70 2.00
CA ARG A 138 5.69 22.67 0.78
C ARG A 138 4.92 21.35 0.68
N ARG A 139 3.85 21.35 -0.12
CA ARG A 139 3.08 20.15 -0.50
C ARG A 139 3.99 19.03 -1.02
N ILE A 140 4.91 19.40 -1.91
CA ILE A 140 5.81 18.44 -2.54
C ILE A 140 6.76 17.77 -1.54
N ASP A 141 7.20 18.49 -0.51
CA ASP A 141 8.06 17.92 0.54
C ASP A 141 7.30 16.87 1.36
N MET A 142 6.01 17.10 1.59
CA MET A 142 5.11 16.12 2.24
C MET A 142 4.85 14.91 1.35
N LEU A 143 4.57 15.10 0.05
CA LEU A 143 4.35 14.00 -0.89
C LEU A 143 5.61 13.17 -1.10
N SER A 144 6.78 13.78 -1.18
CA SER A 144 8.07 13.07 -1.29
C SER A 144 8.37 12.28 -0.01
N ALA A 145 8.09 12.84 1.17
CA ALA A 145 8.22 12.12 2.43
C ALA A 145 7.24 10.94 2.53
N LEU A 146 6.03 11.09 1.99
CA LEU A 146 5.05 10.01 1.91
C LEU A 146 5.55 8.90 0.97
N ALA A 147 6.08 9.25 -0.19
CA ALA A 147 6.66 8.30 -1.14
C ALA A 147 7.83 7.52 -0.52
N ARG A 148 8.75 8.18 0.19
CA ARG A 148 9.84 7.52 0.94
C ARG A 148 9.31 6.52 1.94
N ARG A 149 8.33 6.90 2.75
CA ARG A 149 7.71 6.01 3.73
C ARG A 149 7.12 4.75 3.07
N GLU A 150 6.39 4.91 1.98
CA GLU A 150 5.77 3.79 1.26
C GLU A 150 6.83 2.87 0.63
N ILE A 151 7.92 3.43 0.10
CA ILE A 151 9.06 2.66 -0.44
C ILE A 151 9.75 1.87 0.67
N ASP A 152 10.07 2.52 1.79
CA ASP A 152 10.74 1.87 2.92
C ASP A 152 9.91 0.73 3.49
N GLU A 153 8.60 0.89 3.52
CA GLU A 153 7.69 -0.13 4.02
C GLU A 153 7.56 -1.28 3.02
N TYR A 154 7.51 -0.98 1.72
CA TYR A 154 7.56 -2.00 0.68
C TYR A 154 8.87 -2.80 0.73
N GLU A 155 10.02 -2.12 0.83
CA GLU A 155 11.32 -2.77 0.90
C GLU A 155 11.49 -3.64 2.16
N ARG A 156 10.95 -3.21 3.30
CA ARG A 156 10.91 -4.03 4.53
C ARG A 156 10.09 -5.30 4.33
N SER A 157 8.90 -5.17 3.74
CA SER A 157 8.04 -6.31 3.41
C SER A 157 8.75 -7.27 2.45
N ARG A 158 9.34 -6.74 1.38
CA ARG A 158 10.07 -7.51 0.36
C ARG A 158 11.24 -8.30 0.95
N ARG A 159 12.09 -7.64 1.75
CA ARG A 159 13.25 -8.30 2.38
C ARG A 159 12.83 -9.47 3.26
N GLY A 160 11.81 -9.29 4.09
CA GLY A 160 11.30 -10.33 4.97
C GLY A 160 10.78 -11.57 4.23
N VAL A 161 10.27 -11.38 3.01
CA VAL A 161 9.77 -12.47 2.17
C VAL A 161 10.91 -13.12 1.37
N VAL A 162 11.73 -12.32 0.69
CA VAL A 162 12.78 -12.82 -0.22
C VAL A 162 13.85 -13.61 0.50
N LEU A 163 14.24 -13.23 1.72
CA LEU A 163 15.22 -13.94 2.52
C LEU A 163 14.81 -15.38 2.90
N ARG A 164 13.53 -15.73 2.76
CA ARG A 164 13.03 -17.10 2.99
C ARG A 164 13.22 -18.01 1.78
N GLY A 165 13.50 -17.45 0.60
CA GLY A 165 13.74 -18.23 -0.62
C GLY A 165 15.09 -18.93 -0.56
N ARG A 166 15.10 -20.28 -0.72
CA ARG A 166 16.31 -21.12 -0.67
C ARG A 166 17.19 -20.96 -1.91
N ASP A 167 16.60 -20.60 -3.01
CA ASP A 167 17.27 -20.44 -4.30
C ASP A 167 16.75 -19.17 -5.00
N ARG A 168 17.47 -18.80 -6.07
CA ARG A 168 17.17 -17.58 -6.82
C ARG A 168 15.78 -17.57 -7.45
N ASN A 169 15.37 -18.68 -8.04
CA ASN A 169 14.07 -18.74 -8.71
C ASN A 169 12.94 -18.55 -7.69
N THR A 170 13.06 -19.20 -6.52
CA THR A 170 12.15 -19.01 -5.39
C THR A 170 12.13 -17.54 -4.93
N GLN A 171 13.29 -16.88 -4.82
CA GLN A 171 13.38 -15.48 -4.44
C GLN A 171 12.69 -14.55 -5.44
N ILE A 172 12.83 -14.80 -6.75
CA ILE A 172 12.15 -14.04 -7.80
C ILE A 172 10.63 -14.25 -7.73
N VAL A 173 10.19 -15.49 -7.59
CA VAL A 173 8.77 -15.82 -7.43
C VAL A 173 8.20 -15.10 -6.20
N MET A 174 8.85 -15.23 -5.05
CA MET A 174 8.41 -14.60 -3.80
C MET A 174 8.40 -13.07 -3.90
N SER A 175 9.40 -12.47 -4.53
CA SER A 175 9.45 -11.02 -4.77
C SER A 175 8.29 -10.55 -5.66
N THR A 176 8.01 -11.27 -6.74
CA THR A 176 6.91 -10.95 -7.67
C THR A 176 5.55 -11.09 -6.99
N VAL A 177 5.33 -12.20 -6.28
CA VAL A 177 4.07 -12.42 -5.53
C VAL A 177 3.89 -11.36 -4.44
N ASN A 178 4.95 -11.06 -3.67
CA ASN A 178 4.89 -10.01 -2.65
C ASN A 178 4.54 -8.65 -3.26
N TYR A 179 5.16 -8.27 -4.37
CA TYR A 179 4.88 -7.00 -5.04
C TYR A 179 3.41 -6.91 -5.49
N LEU A 180 2.89 -7.94 -6.15
CA LEU A 180 1.50 -7.95 -6.63
C LEU A 180 0.50 -7.98 -5.47
N SER A 181 0.80 -8.69 -4.38
CA SER A 181 -0.03 -8.71 -3.18
C SER A 181 -0.04 -7.36 -2.47
N GLU A 182 1.11 -6.69 -2.36
CA GLU A 182 1.19 -5.34 -1.81
C GLU A 182 0.44 -4.32 -2.67
N ALA A 183 0.56 -4.42 -4.00
CA ALA A 183 -0.20 -3.57 -4.94
C ALA A 183 -1.72 -3.74 -4.76
N GLY A 184 -2.19 -4.97 -4.53
CA GLY A 184 -3.61 -5.25 -4.24
C GLY A 184 -4.06 -4.75 -2.87
N ARG A 185 -3.21 -4.89 -1.86
CA ARG A 185 -3.52 -4.52 -0.47
C ARG A 185 -3.47 -3.03 -0.20
N ARG A 186 -2.47 -2.32 -0.75
CA ARG A 186 -2.21 -0.89 -0.50
C ARG A 186 -2.87 0.02 -1.51
N GLY A 187 -3.39 -0.54 -2.61
CA GLY A 187 -3.92 0.26 -3.71
C GLY A 187 -2.82 1.01 -4.48
N ALA A 188 -3.24 2.08 -5.15
CA ALA A 188 -2.40 2.81 -6.08
C ALA A 188 -1.47 3.86 -5.42
N LEU A 189 -1.42 3.97 -4.07
CA LEU A 189 -0.76 5.11 -3.41
C LEU A 189 0.67 5.33 -3.89
N LEU A 190 1.52 4.30 -3.78
CA LEU A 190 2.92 4.42 -4.19
C LEU A 190 3.04 4.74 -5.69
N GLN A 191 2.24 4.09 -6.52
CA GLN A 191 2.24 4.32 -7.96
C GLN A 191 1.76 5.73 -8.32
N THR A 192 0.71 6.23 -7.66
CA THR A 192 0.20 7.59 -7.84
C THR A 192 1.27 8.61 -7.47
N LEU A 193 1.96 8.41 -6.33
CA LEU A 193 3.05 9.29 -5.90
C LEU A 193 4.23 9.26 -6.89
N LEU A 194 4.57 8.10 -7.44
CA LEU A 194 5.67 7.96 -8.40
C LEU A 194 5.33 8.48 -9.81
N LEU A 195 4.05 8.62 -10.13
CA LEU A 195 3.60 9.26 -11.37
C LEU A 195 3.60 10.79 -11.28
N GLU A 196 3.58 11.36 -10.08
CA GLU A 196 3.67 12.80 -9.87
C GLU A 196 5.05 13.32 -10.34
N PRO A 197 5.11 14.20 -11.36
CA PRO A 197 6.39 14.60 -11.96
C PRO A 197 7.36 15.24 -10.96
N GLU A 198 6.87 16.09 -10.08
CA GLU A 198 7.70 16.80 -9.08
C GLU A 198 8.25 15.80 -8.02
N VAL A 199 7.45 14.84 -7.58
CA VAL A 199 7.92 13.79 -6.64
C VAL A 199 9.02 12.98 -7.31
N ARG A 200 8.82 12.58 -8.56
CA ARG A 200 9.79 11.81 -9.32
C ARG A 200 11.11 12.55 -9.50
N GLU A 201 11.04 13.84 -9.77
CA GLU A 201 12.25 14.67 -9.93
C GLU A 201 13.04 14.77 -8.61
N ILE A 202 12.35 15.07 -7.50
CA ILE A 202 12.98 15.16 -6.17
C ILE A 202 13.59 13.81 -5.74
N MET A 203 12.93 12.72 -6.08
CA MET A 203 13.36 11.39 -5.68
C MET A 203 14.28 10.70 -6.68
N ARG A 204 14.57 11.32 -7.82
CA ARG A 204 15.34 10.71 -8.91
C ARG A 204 16.68 10.15 -8.45
N GLU A 205 17.46 10.92 -7.70
CA GLU A 205 18.78 10.48 -7.22
C GLU A 205 18.68 9.34 -6.18
N GLU A 206 17.66 9.38 -5.33
CA GLU A 206 17.40 8.30 -4.36
C GLU A 206 17.00 7.02 -5.08
N PHE A 207 16.13 7.13 -6.09
CA PHE A 207 15.73 6.00 -6.91
C PHE A 207 16.89 5.40 -7.68
N GLU A 208 17.74 6.24 -8.27
CA GLU A 208 18.91 5.77 -8.98
C GLU A 208 19.86 5.01 -8.05
N ARG A 209 20.17 5.59 -6.87
CA ARG A 209 21.02 4.92 -5.87
C ARG A 209 20.42 3.60 -5.40
N THR A 210 19.13 3.58 -5.08
CA THR A 210 18.43 2.38 -4.63
C THR A 210 18.36 1.34 -5.76
N ARG A 211 18.06 1.77 -6.99
CA ARG A 211 18.02 0.94 -8.18
C ARG A 211 19.36 0.26 -8.42
N ILE A 212 20.45 1.01 -8.38
CA ILE A 212 21.81 0.47 -8.56
C ILE A 212 22.13 -0.53 -7.44
N SER A 213 21.87 -0.17 -6.19
CA SER A 213 22.13 -1.02 -5.03
C SER A 213 21.35 -2.34 -5.05
N VAL A 214 20.08 -2.31 -5.48
CA VAL A 214 19.21 -3.49 -5.52
C VAL A 214 19.43 -4.32 -6.79
N SER A 215 19.59 -3.68 -7.95
CA SER A 215 19.73 -4.39 -9.23
C SER A 215 21.14 -4.92 -9.47
N LYS A 216 22.19 -4.26 -8.99
CA LYS A 216 23.58 -4.66 -9.22
C LYS A 216 23.88 -6.11 -8.82
N PRO A 217 23.56 -6.59 -7.61
CA PRO A 217 23.76 -7.99 -7.25
C PRO A 217 22.95 -8.96 -8.13
N ILE A 218 21.77 -8.51 -8.59
CA ILE A 218 20.89 -9.28 -9.46
C ILE A 218 21.54 -9.43 -10.85
N VAL A 219 21.95 -8.32 -11.43
CA VAL A 219 22.60 -8.26 -12.74
C VAL A 219 23.89 -9.08 -12.74
N GLN A 220 24.74 -8.91 -11.73
CA GLN A 220 25.98 -9.70 -11.58
C GLN A 220 25.70 -11.20 -11.48
N ALA A 221 24.70 -11.58 -10.70
CA ALA A 221 24.34 -12.99 -10.59
C ALA A 221 23.71 -13.54 -11.90
N MET A 222 23.00 -12.75 -12.67
CA MET A 222 22.50 -13.14 -13.99
C MET A 222 23.63 -13.27 -14.99
N ALA A 223 24.53 -12.29 -15.06
CA ALA A 223 25.70 -12.33 -15.92
C ALA A 223 26.54 -13.58 -15.66
N SER A 224 26.89 -13.83 -14.39
CA SER A 224 27.73 -15.00 -14.03
C SER A 224 27.00 -16.33 -14.18
N SER A 225 25.68 -16.40 -13.95
CA SER A 225 24.94 -17.66 -14.01
C SER A 225 24.60 -18.11 -15.43
N TYR A 226 24.45 -17.15 -16.35
CA TYR A 226 23.99 -17.41 -17.72
C TYR A 226 25.01 -17.02 -18.79
N GLY A 227 26.18 -16.51 -18.42
CA GLY A 227 27.22 -16.06 -19.38
C GLY A 227 26.80 -14.81 -20.17
N MET A 228 25.89 -14.01 -19.65
CA MET A 228 25.40 -12.78 -20.27
C MET A 228 26.39 -11.64 -20.05
N SER A 229 26.44 -10.69 -20.98
CA SER A 229 27.08 -9.40 -20.70
C SER A 229 26.31 -8.64 -19.60
N GLU A 230 26.96 -7.66 -18.94
CA GLU A 230 26.28 -6.83 -17.95
C GLU A 230 25.09 -6.05 -18.56
N GLU A 231 25.24 -5.61 -19.81
CA GLU A 231 24.16 -4.90 -20.54
C GLU A 231 22.96 -5.82 -20.76
N GLU A 232 23.16 -7.02 -21.25
CA GLU A 232 22.09 -8.01 -21.48
C GLU A 232 21.41 -8.41 -20.15
N ALA A 233 22.18 -8.66 -19.11
CA ALA A 233 21.67 -8.98 -17.79
C ALA A 233 20.85 -7.81 -17.19
N PHE A 234 21.34 -6.58 -17.38
CA PHE A 234 20.64 -5.37 -16.96
C PHE A 234 19.33 -5.20 -17.75
N GLY A 235 19.38 -5.29 -19.06
CA GLY A 235 18.20 -5.17 -19.92
C GLY A 235 17.14 -6.23 -19.59
N SER A 236 17.57 -7.48 -19.41
CA SER A 236 16.68 -8.58 -19.01
C SER A 236 16.01 -8.32 -17.65
N ASN A 237 16.78 -7.89 -16.64
CA ASN A 237 16.23 -7.55 -15.33
C ASN A 237 15.21 -6.39 -15.43
N TRP A 238 15.47 -5.38 -16.29
CA TRP A 238 14.55 -4.29 -16.54
C TRP A 238 13.22 -4.77 -17.14
N ILE A 239 13.28 -5.60 -18.18
CA ILE A 239 12.08 -6.11 -18.87
C ILE A 239 11.22 -6.94 -17.90
N VAL A 240 11.85 -7.85 -17.14
CA VAL A 240 11.14 -8.68 -16.14
C VAL A 240 10.50 -7.82 -15.05
N THR A 241 11.22 -6.80 -14.59
CA THR A 241 10.69 -5.86 -13.59
C THR A 241 9.52 -5.05 -14.15
N ALA A 242 9.62 -4.58 -15.40
CA ALA A 242 8.55 -3.82 -16.06
C ALA A 242 7.25 -4.63 -16.20
N ILE A 243 7.33 -5.93 -16.47
CA ILE A 243 6.17 -6.83 -16.49
C ILE A 243 5.46 -6.81 -15.12
N SER A 244 6.22 -7.00 -14.06
CA SER A 244 5.68 -7.01 -12.69
C SER A 244 5.08 -5.65 -12.31
N LEU A 245 5.77 -4.54 -12.61
CA LEU A 245 5.30 -3.19 -12.36
C LEU A 245 3.99 -2.89 -13.09
N ARG A 246 3.89 -3.30 -14.37
CA ARG A 246 2.66 -3.10 -15.15
C ARG A 246 1.51 -3.93 -14.61
N ALA A 247 1.75 -5.18 -14.23
CA ALA A 247 0.74 -6.02 -13.61
C ALA A 247 0.26 -5.42 -12.28
N GLY A 248 1.16 -4.95 -11.42
CA GLY A 248 0.81 -4.25 -10.18
C GLY A 248 -0.01 -2.98 -10.39
N SER A 249 0.30 -2.21 -11.44
CA SER A 249 -0.49 -1.04 -11.84
C SER A 249 -1.93 -1.40 -12.21
N LEU A 250 -2.15 -2.52 -12.90
CA LEU A 250 -3.49 -3.01 -13.23
C LEU A 250 -4.24 -3.49 -11.98
N VAL A 251 -3.55 -4.15 -11.06
CA VAL A 251 -4.12 -4.58 -9.77
C VAL A 251 -4.54 -3.38 -8.92
N SER A 252 -3.65 -2.40 -8.76
CA SER A 252 -3.94 -1.18 -8.00
C SER A 252 -5.10 -0.37 -8.57
N ALA A 253 -5.26 -0.40 -9.91
CA ALA A 253 -6.36 0.26 -10.60
C ALA A 253 -7.68 -0.56 -10.59
N GLY A 254 -7.69 -1.74 -9.94
CA GLY A 254 -8.87 -2.63 -9.92
C GLY A 254 -9.22 -3.25 -11.27
N ARG A 255 -8.31 -3.17 -12.26
CA ARG A 255 -8.51 -3.74 -13.61
C ARG A 255 -8.13 -5.22 -13.70
N LEU A 256 -7.42 -5.72 -12.72
CA LEU A 256 -6.97 -7.10 -12.61
C LEU A 256 -6.98 -7.51 -11.14
N THR A 257 -7.47 -8.71 -10.84
CA THR A 257 -7.36 -9.25 -9.48
C THR A 257 -5.91 -9.64 -9.18
N THR A 258 -5.53 -9.59 -7.92
CA THR A 258 -4.18 -10.00 -7.48
C THR A 258 -3.87 -11.44 -7.91
N GLU A 259 -4.83 -12.34 -7.78
CA GLU A 259 -4.70 -13.74 -8.18
C GLU A 259 -4.44 -13.89 -9.68
N ASN A 260 -5.24 -13.23 -10.52
CA ASN A 260 -5.03 -13.25 -11.96
C ASN A 260 -3.71 -12.61 -12.37
N ALA A 261 -3.30 -11.53 -11.71
CA ALA A 261 -2.00 -10.90 -11.95
C ALA A 261 -0.85 -11.86 -11.65
N ILE A 262 -0.90 -12.58 -10.53
CA ILE A 262 0.10 -13.59 -10.17
C ILE A 262 0.10 -14.71 -11.21
N ARG A 263 -1.07 -15.25 -11.56
CA ARG A 263 -1.21 -16.34 -12.53
C ARG A 263 -0.66 -16.01 -13.91
N LEU A 264 -0.80 -14.76 -14.35
CA LEU A 264 -0.29 -14.29 -15.65
C LEU A 264 1.18 -13.89 -15.59
N CYS A 265 1.58 -13.18 -14.54
CA CYS A 265 2.92 -12.59 -14.43
C CYS A 265 4.01 -13.65 -14.17
N LEU A 266 3.75 -14.61 -13.27
CA LEU A 266 4.76 -15.60 -12.91
C LEU A 266 5.26 -16.45 -14.09
N PRO A 267 4.41 -17.01 -14.97
CA PRO A 267 4.89 -17.75 -16.13
C PRO A 267 5.74 -16.89 -17.07
N MET A 268 5.42 -15.61 -17.26
CA MET A 268 6.19 -14.69 -18.09
C MET A 268 7.57 -14.44 -17.49
N VAL A 269 7.63 -14.15 -16.19
CA VAL A 269 8.89 -13.92 -15.45
C VAL A 269 9.75 -15.19 -15.46
N MET A 270 9.17 -16.34 -15.15
CA MET A 270 9.91 -17.62 -15.12
C MET A 270 10.29 -18.11 -16.51
N GLY A 271 9.45 -17.84 -17.52
CA GLY A 271 9.75 -18.15 -18.92
C GLY A 271 10.93 -17.35 -19.44
N SER A 272 11.02 -16.06 -19.11
CA SER A 272 12.16 -15.21 -19.43
C SER A 272 13.46 -15.80 -18.86
N ILE A 273 13.47 -16.16 -17.57
CA ILE A 273 14.63 -16.74 -16.90
C ILE A 273 15.06 -18.06 -17.56
N ARG A 274 14.11 -18.94 -17.90
CA ARG A 274 14.40 -20.22 -18.57
C ARG A 274 14.91 -20.02 -19.99
N SER A 275 14.42 -19.03 -20.70
CA SER A 275 14.89 -18.68 -22.05
C SER A 275 16.34 -18.20 -22.01
N HIS A 276 16.72 -17.40 -21.03
CA HIS A 276 18.10 -16.96 -20.83
C HIS A 276 19.02 -18.14 -20.51
N ALA A 277 18.62 -19.07 -19.64
CA ALA A 277 19.41 -20.27 -19.33
C ALA A 277 19.65 -21.17 -20.55
N LYS A 278 18.76 -21.14 -21.56
CA LYS A 278 18.92 -21.88 -22.83
C LYS A 278 19.75 -21.11 -23.84
N ALA A 279 19.57 -19.78 -23.94
CA ALA A 279 20.27 -18.93 -24.87
C ALA A 279 21.77 -18.77 -24.52
N TYR A 280 22.07 -18.81 -23.21
CA TYR A 280 23.43 -18.66 -22.66
C TYR A 280 23.78 -19.91 -21.83
N PRO A 281 24.04 -21.07 -22.47
CA PRO A 281 24.44 -22.27 -21.75
C PRO A 281 25.78 -22.00 -21.06
N ARG A 282 25.91 -22.42 -19.80
CA ARG A 282 27.19 -22.36 -19.09
C ARG A 282 28.26 -23.03 -19.93
N SER A 283 29.34 -22.32 -20.25
CA SER A 283 30.55 -22.99 -20.67
C SER A 283 30.91 -24.00 -19.56
N ARG A 284 30.84 -25.29 -19.88
CA ARG A 284 31.39 -26.32 -19.00
C ARG A 284 32.88 -26.04 -18.98
N ASP A 285 33.39 -25.51 -17.87
CA ASP A 285 34.80 -25.47 -17.62
C ASP A 285 35.31 -26.92 -17.75
N THR A 286 36.13 -27.12 -18.76
CA THR A 286 36.93 -28.31 -18.99
C THR A 286 38.07 -28.34 -17.99
#